data_681e9f1a7a4540f770d2d0ec1cb53e31
#
_entry.id   681e9f1a7a4540f770d2d0ec1cb53e31
#
_cell.length_a   1.000
_cell.length_b   1.000
_cell.length_c   1.000
_cell.angle_alpha   90.00
_cell.angle_beta   90.00
_cell.angle_gamma   90.00
#
_symmetry.space_group_name_H-M   'P 1'
#
loop_
_entity.id
_entity.type
_entity.pdbx_description
1 polymer ?
#
loop_
_entity_poly.entity_id
_entity_poly.type
_entity_poly.pdbx_seq_one_letter_code
_entity_poly.pdbx_strand_id
1 'polypeptide(L)'
;MINPLLELKEVSYKNKNNFTLNKVSLRIKSGEKIALLGKSGAGKTTLISILNGTLKPYKGRVKLFNTEFDKLNLYQKSKISTIWQDLRLIEDLSAEQNVNCGLLAKQSFLFAFKNLLNISSFNKAHQYMQVCNLKKSIFSKNIRKISGGQKQRVAIARSLIQESDILLADEPFNNLDPKLTSNIKNLLLITKNKNKIKVPNTTLISLHRLDLLDGFNRIIGMKNGEILFDLEKTKLKKYHLNKIY
;
A
#
# COMPACT_ATOMS: atom_id res chain seq x y z
N MET A 1 -24.59 -7.76 10.02
CA MET A 1 -23.85 -7.10 8.90
C MET A 1 -22.38 -7.03 9.28
N ILE A 2 -21.46 -7.50 8.44
CA ILE A 2 -20.00 -7.42 8.72
C ILE A 2 -19.60 -5.94 8.56
N ASN A 3 -19.13 -5.32 9.65
CA ASN A 3 -18.65 -3.94 9.61
C ASN A 3 -17.47 -3.82 8.61
N PRO A 4 -17.45 -2.79 7.77
CA PRO A 4 -16.32 -2.56 6.88
C PRO A 4 -15.06 -2.26 7.69
N LEU A 5 -13.92 -2.77 7.19
CA LEU A 5 -12.61 -2.49 7.77
C LEU A 5 -12.23 -1.02 7.56
N LEU A 6 -12.55 -0.49 6.37
CA LEU A 6 -12.31 0.89 5.98
C LEU A 6 -13.49 1.40 5.15
N GLU A 7 -13.98 2.61 5.46
CA GLU A 7 -15.12 3.23 4.81
C GLU A 7 -14.84 4.68 4.43
N LEU A 8 -15.15 5.02 3.19
CA LEU A 8 -15.31 6.39 2.70
C LEU A 8 -16.80 6.67 2.47
N LYS A 9 -17.28 7.82 2.91
CA LYS A 9 -18.65 8.27 2.66
C LYS A 9 -18.64 9.66 2.02
N GLU A 10 -19.04 9.74 0.76
CA GLU A 10 -19.14 10.96 -0.06
C GLU A 10 -17.89 11.86 0.01
N VAL A 11 -16.72 11.22 -0.07
CA VAL A 11 -15.45 11.92 0.04
C VAL A 11 -15.14 12.70 -1.21
N SER A 12 -14.88 14.00 -1.05
CA SER A 12 -14.36 14.87 -2.08
C SER A 12 -13.03 15.48 -1.64
N TYR A 13 -12.09 15.61 -2.58
CA TYR A 13 -10.79 16.25 -2.33
C TYR A 13 -10.47 17.24 -3.46
N LYS A 14 -10.00 18.42 -3.07
CA LYS A 14 -9.56 19.47 -3.99
C LYS A 14 -8.05 19.67 -3.85
N ASN A 15 -7.37 19.79 -4.99
CA ASN A 15 -6.02 20.32 -5.05
C ASN A 15 -6.09 21.70 -5.74
N LYS A 16 -5.75 22.76 -4.99
CA LYS A 16 -6.02 24.15 -5.40
C LYS A 16 -7.51 24.32 -5.73
N ASN A 17 -7.86 24.63 -6.98
CA ASN A 17 -9.24 24.86 -7.41
C ASN A 17 -9.91 23.66 -8.10
N ASN A 18 -9.18 22.56 -8.35
CA ASN A 18 -9.70 21.43 -9.10
C ASN A 18 -10.03 20.24 -8.18
N PHE A 19 -11.19 19.62 -8.39
CA PHE A 19 -11.52 18.36 -7.72
C PHE A 19 -10.63 17.23 -8.26
N THR A 20 -9.92 16.56 -7.37
CA THR A 20 -9.17 15.34 -7.67
C THR A 20 -9.94 14.10 -7.27
N LEU A 21 -10.86 14.22 -6.27
CA LEU A 21 -11.89 13.23 -5.97
C LEU A 21 -13.23 13.94 -5.83
N ASN A 22 -14.29 13.31 -6.37
CA ASN A 22 -15.64 13.84 -6.36
C ASN A 22 -16.64 12.83 -5.80
N LYS A 23 -17.18 13.09 -4.59
CA LYS A 23 -18.20 12.30 -3.88
C LYS A 23 -17.94 10.79 -3.86
N VAL A 24 -16.68 10.38 -3.68
CA VAL A 24 -16.28 8.97 -3.66
C VAL A 24 -16.81 8.30 -2.39
N SER A 25 -17.57 7.22 -2.58
CA SER A 25 -17.99 6.32 -1.51
C SER A 25 -17.44 4.92 -1.76
N LEU A 26 -16.80 4.32 -0.73
CA LEU A 26 -16.15 3.02 -0.84
C LEU A 26 -16.18 2.32 0.51
N ARG A 27 -16.45 1.02 0.52
CA ARG A 27 -16.35 0.16 1.70
C ARG A 27 -15.40 -0.98 1.40
N ILE A 28 -14.39 -1.17 2.22
CA ILE A 28 -13.43 -2.27 2.13
C ILE A 28 -13.67 -3.22 3.30
N LYS A 29 -13.91 -4.48 2.98
CA LYS A 29 -14.11 -5.55 3.97
C LYS A 29 -12.79 -6.28 4.22
N SER A 30 -12.70 -6.96 5.37
CA SER A 30 -11.56 -7.83 5.67
C SER A 30 -11.44 -8.97 4.65
N GLY A 31 -10.21 -9.24 4.21
CA GLY A 31 -9.91 -10.32 3.25
C GLY A 31 -10.04 -9.94 1.78
N GLU A 32 -10.52 -8.73 1.45
CA GLU A 32 -10.62 -8.30 0.06
C GLU A 32 -9.25 -8.03 -0.56
N LYS A 33 -9.06 -8.51 -1.80
CA LYS A 33 -7.91 -8.26 -2.65
C LYS A 33 -8.37 -7.39 -3.82
N ILE A 34 -8.17 -6.07 -3.70
CA ILE A 34 -8.78 -5.07 -4.58
C ILE A 34 -7.75 -4.54 -5.56
N ALA A 35 -8.03 -4.63 -6.87
CA ALA A 35 -7.29 -3.91 -7.90
C ALA A 35 -7.99 -2.58 -8.21
N LEU A 36 -7.25 -1.49 -8.12
CA LEU A 36 -7.71 -0.14 -8.45
C LEU A 36 -7.18 0.26 -9.83
N LEU A 37 -8.07 0.39 -10.81
CA LEU A 37 -7.76 0.67 -12.20
C LEU A 37 -8.13 2.10 -12.59
N GLY A 38 -7.46 2.66 -13.59
CA GLY A 38 -7.73 3.96 -14.18
C GLY A 38 -6.48 4.58 -14.79
N LYS A 39 -6.66 5.52 -15.72
CA LYS A 39 -5.56 6.27 -16.36
C LYS A 39 -4.74 7.05 -15.31
N SER A 40 -3.57 7.52 -15.73
CA SER A 40 -2.84 8.55 -14.96
C SER A 40 -3.73 9.76 -14.76
N GLY A 41 -3.72 10.35 -13.55
CA GLY A 41 -4.62 11.47 -13.22
C GLY A 41 -6.06 11.07 -12.83
N ALA A 42 -6.45 9.78 -12.86
CA ALA A 42 -7.80 9.34 -12.47
C ALA A 42 -8.14 9.55 -10.98
N GLY A 43 -7.16 9.90 -10.12
CA GLY A 43 -7.35 10.11 -8.69
C GLY A 43 -6.92 8.94 -7.80
N LYS A 44 -6.28 7.88 -8.35
CA LYS A 44 -5.88 6.66 -7.59
C LYS A 44 -4.94 6.98 -6.41
N THR A 45 -3.85 7.72 -6.66
CA THR A 45 -2.89 8.15 -5.62
C THR A 45 -3.56 9.01 -4.55
N THR A 46 -4.46 9.90 -4.96
CA THR A 46 -5.24 10.74 -4.04
C THR A 46 -6.18 9.89 -3.18
N LEU A 47 -6.85 8.91 -3.78
CA LEU A 47 -7.71 7.98 -3.04
C LEU A 47 -6.90 7.19 -2.01
N ILE A 48 -5.73 6.64 -2.37
CA ILE A 48 -4.83 5.94 -1.46
C ILE A 48 -4.37 6.88 -0.33
N SER A 49 -4.04 8.13 -0.64
CA SER A 49 -3.61 9.14 0.34
C SER A 49 -4.71 9.55 1.32
N ILE A 50 -5.95 9.54 0.90
CA ILE A 50 -7.12 9.75 1.78
C ILE A 50 -7.36 8.52 2.65
N LEU A 51 -7.29 7.30 2.07
CA LEU A 51 -7.51 6.05 2.78
C LEU A 51 -6.49 5.79 3.89
N ASN A 52 -5.25 6.25 3.76
CA ASN A 52 -4.21 6.12 4.80
C ASN A 52 -4.10 7.35 5.72
N GLY A 53 -4.93 8.38 5.49
CA GLY A 53 -4.97 9.61 6.29
C GLY A 53 -3.82 10.60 6.07
N THR A 54 -3.02 10.42 5.00
CA THR A 54 -2.00 11.41 4.61
C THR A 54 -2.64 12.70 4.08
N LEU A 55 -3.77 12.57 3.39
CA LEU A 55 -4.59 13.70 2.96
C LEU A 55 -5.93 13.71 3.72
N LYS A 56 -6.36 14.90 4.13
CA LYS A 56 -7.69 15.09 4.72
C LYS A 56 -8.69 15.41 3.61
N PRO A 57 -9.89 14.80 3.62
CA PRO A 57 -10.92 15.13 2.66
C PRO A 57 -11.41 16.59 2.83
N TYR A 58 -11.74 17.24 1.73
CA TYR A 58 -12.43 18.55 1.74
C TYR A 58 -13.88 18.40 2.22
N LYS A 59 -14.57 17.32 1.80
CA LYS A 59 -15.91 16.92 2.25
C LYS A 59 -15.97 15.40 2.40
N GLY A 60 -16.94 14.92 3.18
CA GLY A 60 -17.15 13.50 3.46
C GLY A 60 -16.42 13.04 4.71
N ARG A 61 -16.45 11.72 4.94
CA ARG A 61 -15.88 11.08 6.14
C ARG A 61 -15.09 9.85 5.78
N VAL A 62 -14.03 9.61 6.55
CA VAL A 62 -13.20 8.41 6.46
C VAL A 62 -13.23 7.70 7.81
N LYS A 63 -13.54 6.40 7.80
CA LYS A 63 -13.54 5.57 9.01
C LYS A 63 -12.64 4.35 8.83
N LEU A 64 -11.87 4.03 9.84
CA LEU A 64 -11.13 2.78 10.00
C LEU A 64 -11.70 2.06 11.24
N PHE A 65 -12.04 0.77 11.11
CA PHE A 65 -12.67 -0.01 12.19
C PHE A 65 -13.87 0.73 12.83
N ASN A 66 -14.72 1.33 12.01
CA ASN A 66 -15.88 2.11 12.40
C ASN A 66 -15.58 3.41 13.20
N THR A 67 -14.31 3.77 13.38
CA THR A 67 -13.85 5.00 14.04
C THR A 67 -13.41 6.04 13.01
N GLU A 68 -13.78 7.31 13.20
CA GLU A 68 -13.32 8.40 12.32
C GLU A 68 -11.78 8.51 12.36
N PHE A 69 -11.17 8.73 11.19
CA PHE A 69 -9.71 8.66 11.04
C PHE A 69 -8.97 9.67 11.93
N ASP A 70 -9.55 10.84 12.16
CA ASP A 70 -8.96 11.89 13.01
C ASP A 70 -8.95 11.51 14.50
N LYS A 71 -9.81 10.58 14.92
CA LYS A 71 -9.90 10.10 16.32
C LYS A 71 -8.99 8.91 16.61
N LEU A 72 -8.30 8.38 15.59
CA LEU A 72 -7.42 7.22 15.72
C LEU A 72 -6.09 7.62 16.35
N ASN A 73 -5.60 6.80 17.28
CA ASN A 73 -4.23 6.88 17.80
C ASN A 73 -3.20 6.30 16.80
N LEU A 74 -1.90 6.47 17.09
CA LEU A 74 -0.82 5.98 16.21
C LEU A 74 -0.86 4.47 16.01
N TYR A 75 -1.15 3.70 17.06
CA TYR A 75 -1.25 2.25 16.95
C TYR A 75 -2.39 1.82 16.01
N GLN A 76 -3.56 2.44 16.13
CA GLN A 76 -4.69 2.17 15.23
C GLN A 76 -4.35 2.55 13.79
N LYS A 77 -3.71 3.70 13.56
CA LYS A 77 -3.22 4.11 12.22
C LYS A 77 -2.19 3.15 11.65
N SER A 78 -1.36 2.54 12.51
CA SER A 78 -0.38 1.52 12.08
C SER A 78 -1.00 0.22 11.54
N LYS A 79 -2.33 0.05 11.66
CA LYS A 79 -3.05 -1.06 11.03
C LYS A 79 -3.20 -0.92 9.51
N ILE A 80 -2.82 0.23 8.96
CA ILE A 80 -2.69 0.45 7.52
C ILE A 80 -1.21 0.64 7.19
N SER A 81 -0.67 -0.16 6.27
CA SER A 81 0.62 0.10 5.64
C SER A 81 0.45 0.60 4.22
N THR A 82 1.40 1.38 3.72
CA THR A 82 1.32 1.96 2.39
C THR A 82 2.64 1.79 1.64
N ILE A 83 2.56 1.31 0.39
CA ILE A 83 3.64 1.38 -0.58
C ILE A 83 3.33 2.54 -1.51
N TRP A 84 4.21 3.54 -1.54
CA TRP A 84 4.08 4.73 -2.36
C TRP A 84 4.76 4.56 -3.71
N GLN A 85 4.25 5.21 -4.74
CA GLN A 85 4.86 5.21 -6.07
C GLN A 85 6.27 5.82 -6.05
N ASP A 86 6.49 6.89 -5.25
CA ASP A 86 7.79 7.54 -5.02
C ASP A 86 8.66 6.85 -3.96
N LEU A 87 8.24 5.67 -3.48
CA LEU A 87 8.86 4.81 -2.48
C LEU A 87 9.08 5.44 -1.10
N ARG A 88 9.28 6.74 -0.98
CA ARG A 88 9.54 7.50 0.26
C ARG A 88 10.61 6.86 1.14
N LEU A 89 11.69 6.37 0.54
CA LEU A 89 12.83 5.84 1.26
C LEU A 89 13.70 6.99 1.77
N ILE A 90 14.28 6.81 2.96
CA ILE A 90 15.23 7.78 3.55
C ILE A 90 16.59 7.49 2.93
N GLU A 91 17.07 8.39 2.08
CA GLU A 91 18.24 8.17 1.25
C GLU A 91 19.54 8.03 2.06
N ASP A 92 19.66 8.68 3.21
CA ASP A 92 20.84 8.65 4.07
C ASP A 92 20.95 7.37 4.92
N LEU A 93 19.88 6.55 4.96
CA LEU A 93 19.84 5.30 5.69
C LEU A 93 20.21 4.10 4.81
N SER A 94 20.66 3.02 5.45
CA SER A 94 20.81 1.70 4.81
C SER A 94 19.46 1.08 4.44
N ALA A 95 19.49 0.00 3.64
CA ALA A 95 18.28 -0.72 3.27
C ALA A 95 17.61 -1.34 4.50
N GLU A 96 18.35 -1.97 5.41
CA GLU A 96 17.83 -2.57 6.65
C GLU A 96 17.27 -1.52 7.63
N GLN A 97 17.92 -0.35 7.76
CA GLN A 97 17.40 0.76 8.54
C GLN A 97 16.07 1.29 7.98
N ASN A 98 15.99 1.43 6.65
CA ASN A 98 14.74 1.81 5.98
C ASN A 98 13.62 0.80 6.24
N VAL A 99 13.91 -0.51 6.20
CA VAL A 99 12.91 -1.53 6.51
C VAL A 99 12.49 -1.44 7.98
N ASN A 100 13.43 -1.29 8.92
CA ASN A 100 13.12 -1.12 10.35
C ASN A 100 12.24 0.11 10.64
N CYS A 101 12.31 1.17 9.80
CA CYS A 101 11.40 2.32 9.93
C CYS A 101 9.91 1.92 9.85
N GLY A 102 9.57 0.78 9.22
CA GLY A 102 8.20 0.24 9.23
C GLY A 102 7.68 -0.14 10.62
N LEU A 103 8.55 -0.30 11.60
CA LEU A 103 8.18 -0.61 12.99
C LEU A 103 7.91 0.62 13.85
N LEU A 104 8.30 1.83 13.40
CA LEU A 104 8.30 3.05 14.24
C LEU A 104 6.95 3.36 14.90
N ALA A 105 5.84 3.11 14.22
CA ALA A 105 4.50 3.36 14.77
C ALA A 105 4.13 2.44 15.95
N LYS A 106 4.91 1.37 16.18
CA LYS A 106 4.69 0.35 17.23
C LYS A 106 5.83 0.31 18.26
N GLN A 107 6.82 1.19 18.12
CA GLN A 107 8.04 1.18 18.92
C GLN A 107 8.23 2.53 19.63
N SER A 108 9.12 2.55 20.63
CA SER A 108 9.47 3.75 21.38
C SER A 108 10.36 4.70 20.59
N PHE A 109 10.46 5.95 21.03
CA PHE A 109 11.42 6.92 20.49
C PHE A 109 12.88 6.41 20.57
N LEU A 110 13.22 5.69 21.64
CA LEU A 110 14.53 5.09 21.79
C LEU A 110 14.87 4.08 20.66
N PHE A 111 13.88 3.34 20.18
CA PHE A 111 14.07 2.47 19.01
C PHE A 111 14.41 3.26 17.75
N ALA A 112 13.72 4.39 17.52
CA ALA A 112 14.00 5.26 16.37
C ALA A 112 15.47 5.76 16.42
N PHE A 113 15.90 6.22 17.59
CA PHE A 113 17.28 6.69 17.81
C PHE A 113 18.31 5.56 17.61
N LYS A 114 18.09 4.39 18.18
CA LYS A 114 18.96 3.22 17.97
C LYS A 114 19.02 2.80 16.50
N ASN A 115 17.90 2.86 15.79
CA ASN A 115 17.87 2.56 14.36
C ASN A 115 18.70 3.56 13.54
N LEU A 116 18.60 4.84 13.87
CA LEU A 116 19.41 5.90 13.24
C LEU A 116 20.92 5.69 13.46
N LEU A 117 21.31 5.33 14.66
CA LEU A 117 22.71 5.06 15.02
C LEU A 117 23.21 3.69 14.54
N ASN A 118 22.40 2.91 13.84
CA ASN A 118 22.73 1.55 13.36
C ASN A 118 23.08 0.54 14.47
N ILE A 119 22.49 0.70 15.66
CA ILE A 119 22.67 -0.20 16.82
C ILE A 119 21.39 -0.99 17.15
N SER A 120 20.37 -0.94 16.30
CA SER A 120 19.17 -1.76 16.41
C SER A 120 19.41 -3.19 15.96
N SER A 121 18.59 -4.12 16.47
CA SER A 121 18.53 -5.48 15.89
C SER A 121 17.80 -5.43 14.53
N PHE A 122 18.40 -6.01 13.51
CA PHE A 122 17.82 -6.08 12.15
C PHE A 122 17.29 -7.46 11.79
N ASN A 123 17.27 -8.44 12.71
CA ASN A 123 16.84 -9.81 12.43
C ASN A 123 15.48 -9.87 11.74
N LYS A 124 14.50 -9.09 12.24
CA LYS A 124 13.16 -9.01 11.64
C LYS A 124 13.21 -8.33 10.26
N ALA A 125 13.96 -7.24 10.11
CA ALA A 125 14.13 -6.58 8.82
C ALA A 125 14.73 -7.52 7.78
N HIS A 126 15.76 -8.27 8.15
CA HIS A 126 16.41 -9.25 7.26
C HIS A 126 15.45 -10.33 6.79
N GLN A 127 14.56 -10.86 7.65
CA GLN A 127 13.53 -11.82 7.25
C GLN A 127 12.61 -11.24 6.16
N TYR A 128 12.09 -10.03 6.36
CA TYR A 128 11.22 -9.38 5.37
C TYR A 128 11.95 -9.01 4.09
N MET A 129 13.23 -8.63 4.16
CA MET A 129 14.07 -8.36 2.99
C MET A 129 14.33 -9.63 2.16
N GLN A 130 14.60 -10.76 2.82
CA GLN A 130 14.80 -12.06 2.15
C GLN A 130 13.55 -12.51 1.41
N VAL A 131 12.37 -12.38 2.02
CA VAL A 131 11.09 -12.75 1.40
C VAL A 131 10.79 -11.84 0.18
N CYS A 132 11.28 -10.60 0.19
CA CYS A 132 11.24 -9.70 -0.96
C CYS A 132 12.39 -9.95 -1.96
N ASN A 133 13.07 -11.11 -1.90
CA ASN A 133 14.17 -11.51 -2.79
C ASN A 133 15.35 -10.52 -2.80
N LEU A 134 15.64 -9.83 -1.71
CA LEU A 134 16.84 -9.03 -1.54
C LEU A 134 18.00 -9.91 -1.08
N LYS A 135 19.16 -9.79 -1.74
CA LYS A 135 20.39 -10.50 -1.33
C LYS A 135 20.96 -9.89 -0.05
N LYS A 136 21.60 -10.69 0.80
CA LYS A 136 22.23 -10.22 2.06
C LYS A 136 23.23 -9.07 1.84
N SER A 137 23.93 -9.09 0.69
CA SER A 137 24.89 -8.02 0.30
C SER A 137 24.26 -6.64 0.09
N ILE A 138 22.91 -6.53 0.09
CA ILE A 138 22.18 -5.26 -0.04
C ILE A 138 21.79 -4.69 1.32
N PHE A 139 21.69 -5.51 2.37
CA PHE A 139 21.06 -5.14 3.63
C PHE A 139 21.68 -3.89 4.26
N SER A 140 22.99 -3.84 4.40
CA SER A 140 23.72 -2.70 4.97
C SER A 140 24.06 -1.60 3.95
N LYS A 141 23.71 -1.78 2.65
CA LYS A 141 23.98 -0.75 1.65
C LYS A 141 23.08 0.45 1.83
N ASN A 142 23.66 1.63 1.66
CA ASN A 142 22.91 2.88 1.58
C ASN A 142 21.95 2.87 0.38
N ILE A 143 20.76 3.44 0.56
CA ILE A 143 19.71 3.48 -0.47
C ILE A 143 20.17 4.12 -1.76
N ARG A 144 21.03 5.13 -1.72
CA ARG A 144 21.57 5.78 -2.92
C ARG A 144 22.38 4.83 -3.82
N LYS A 145 22.97 3.78 -3.22
CA LYS A 145 23.89 2.84 -3.88
C LYS A 145 23.20 1.56 -4.40
N ILE A 146 21.87 1.50 -4.40
CA ILE A 146 21.12 0.32 -4.86
C ILE A 146 20.20 0.67 -6.04
N SER A 147 19.89 -0.33 -6.88
CA SER A 147 19.08 -0.15 -8.09
C SER A 147 17.62 0.18 -7.77
N GLY A 148 16.88 0.75 -8.75
CA GLY A 148 15.46 1.07 -8.62
C GLY A 148 14.59 -0.13 -8.20
N GLY A 149 14.82 -1.30 -8.81
CA GLY A 149 14.11 -2.52 -8.41
C GLY A 149 14.50 -3.05 -7.03
N GLN A 150 15.72 -2.76 -6.55
CA GLN A 150 16.11 -3.04 -5.17
C GLN A 150 15.43 -2.06 -4.20
N LYS A 151 15.39 -0.75 -4.52
CA LYS A 151 14.64 0.26 -3.77
C LYS A 151 13.17 -0.10 -3.63
N GLN A 152 12.54 -0.53 -4.73
CA GLN A 152 11.15 -1.00 -4.75
C GLN A 152 10.93 -2.13 -3.73
N ARG A 153 11.80 -3.15 -3.73
CA ARG A 153 11.69 -4.28 -2.81
C ARG A 153 11.99 -3.90 -1.35
N VAL A 154 12.86 -2.93 -1.10
CA VAL A 154 13.06 -2.34 0.23
C VAL A 154 11.79 -1.66 0.73
N ALA A 155 11.12 -0.86 -0.12
CA ALA A 155 9.87 -0.20 0.23
C ALA A 155 8.74 -1.21 0.53
N ILE A 156 8.67 -2.30 -0.24
CA ILE A 156 7.73 -3.40 0.01
C ILE A 156 8.05 -4.08 1.34
N ALA A 157 9.30 -4.44 1.61
CA ALA A 157 9.72 -5.05 2.88
C ALA A 157 9.40 -4.13 4.08
N ARG A 158 9.63 -2.81 3.95
CA ARG A 158 9.27 -1.80 4.96
C ARG A 158 7.78 -1.77 5.25
N SER A 159 6.93 -1.89 4.23
CA SER A 159 5.48 -1.90 4.45
C SER A 159 5.00 -3.20 5.09
N LEU A 160 5.62 -4.35 4.74
CA LEU A 160 5.26 -5.66 5.27
C LEU A 160 5.69 -5.85 6.72
N ILE A 161 6.88 -5.38 7.12
CA ILE A 161 7.38 -5.50 8.52
C ILE A 161 6.47 -4.78 9.52
N GLN A 162 5.67 -3.81 9.06
CA GLN A 162 4.65 -3.14 9.86
C GLN A 162 3.56 -4.10 10.35
N GLU A 163 3.38 -5.27 9.70
CA GLU A 163 2.36 -6.29 10.07
C GLU A 163 0.97 -5.68 10.24
N SER A 164 0.59 -4.86 9.28
CA SER A 164 -0.69 -4.19 9.21
C SER A 164 -1.83 -5.18 8.86
N ASP A 165 -3.07 -4.73 9.03
CA ASP A 165 -4.26 -5.48 8.63
C ASP A 165 -4.66 -5.16 7.19
N ILE A 166 -4.29 -3.93 6.72
CA ILE A 166 -4.56 -3.44 5.37
C ILE A 166 -3.25 -2.99 4.73
N LEU A 167 -3.04 -3.38 3.47
CA LEU A 167 -2.02 -2.83 2.60
C LEU A 167 -2.66 -1.97 1.50
N LEU A 168 -2.26 -0.72 1.44
CA LEU A 168 -2.54 0.17 0.31
C LEU A 168 -1.26 0.29 -0.51
N ALA A 169 -1.34 0.12 -1.83
CA ALA A 169 -0.15 0.17 -2.67
C ALA A 169 -0.42 0.92 -3.97
N ASP A 170 0.42 1.91 -4.23
CA ASP A 170 0.37 2.69 -5.46
C ASP A 170 1.46 2.21 -6.42
N GLU A 171 1.04 1.45 -7.44
CA GLU A 171 1.88 0.87 -8.49
C GLU A 171 3.12 0.11 -7.96
N PRO A 172 2.94 -0.85 -7.03
CA PRO A 172 4.07 -1.48 -6.32
C PRO A 172 4.93 -2.39 -7.21
N PHE A 173 4.52 -2.68 -8.43
CA PHE A 173 5.21 -3.58 -9.36
C PHE A 173 6.06 -2.86 -10.40
N ASN A 174 6.10 -1.52 -10.36
CA ASN A 174 6.96 -0.74 -11.23
C ASN A 174 8.44 -1.06 -10.96
N ASN A 175 9.28 -0.99 -12.01
CA ASN A 175 10.72 -1.28 -11.95
C ASN A 175 11.09 -2.72 -11.50
N LEU A 176 10.15 -3.67 -11.56
CA LEU A 176 10.40 -5.10 -11.34
C LEU A 176 10.31 -5.85 -12.66
N ASP A 177 11.24 -6.79 -12.86
CA ASP A 177 11.15 -7.74 -13.99
C ASP A 177 9.93 -8.68 -13.83
N PRO A 178 9.48 -9.36 -14.89
CA PRO A 178 8.27 -10.19 -14.86
C PRO A 178 8.30 -11.29 -13.79
N LYS A 179 9.45 -11.94 -13.56
CA LYS A 179 9.60 -13.01 -12.56
C LYS A 179 9.47 -12.45 -11.14
N LEU A 180 10.15 -11.34 -10.85
CA LEU A 180 10.04 -10.66 -9.55
C LEU A 180 8.63 -10.10 -9.33
N THR A 181 8.01 -9.52 -10.37
CA THR A 181 6.62 -9.06 -10.32
C THR A 181 5.68 -10.17 -9.88
N SER A 182 5.77 -11.36 -10.50
CA SER A 182 4.94 -12.53 -10.14
C SER A 182 5.19 -12.96 -8.68
N ASN A 183 6.45 -13.05 -8.25
CA ASN A 183 6.81 -13.44 -6.88
C ASN A 183 6.26 -12.45 -5.84
N ILE A 184 6.46 -11.15 -6.07
CA ILE A 184 5.99 -10.11 -5.16
C ILE A 184 4.46 -10.01 -5.17
N LYS A 185 3.81 -10.10 -6.33
CA LYS A 185 2.36 -10.15 -6.42
C LYS A 185 1.79 -11.31 -5.60
N ASN A 186 2.33 -12.50 -5.76
CA ASN A 186 1.94 -13.67 -4.99
C ASN A 186 2.15 -13.46 -3.49
N LEU A 187 3.29 -12.87 -3.08
CA LEU A 187 3.56 -12.54 -1.68
C LEU A 187 2.49 -11.60 -1.11
N LEU A 188 2.09 -10.55 -1.85
CA LEU A 188 1.12 -9.54 -1.37
C LEU A 188 -0.33 -10.03 -1.38
N LEU A 189 -0.69 -10.99 -2.24
CA LEU A 189 -2.08 -11.46 -2.42
C LEU A 189 -2.39 -12.76 -1.69
N ILE A 190 -1.39 -13.63 -1.42
CA ILE A 190 -1.59 -14.92 -0.77
C ILE A 190 -1.54 -14.77 0.75
N THR A 191 -2.64 -15.12 1.41
CA THR A 191 -2.78 -15.06 2.88
C THR A 191 -2.07 -16.17 3.63
N LYS A 192 -1.78 -17.31 2.98
CA LYS A 192 -1.04 -18.43 3.58
C LYS A 192 0.42 -18.40 3.16
N ASN A 193 1.28 -17.83 3.99
CA ASN A 193 2.68 -17.71 3.69
C ASN A 193 3.50 -18.80 4.42
N LYS A 194 4.24 -19.61 3.66
CA LYS A 194 5.17 -20.64 4.19
C LYS A 194 6.33 -20.03 5.00
N ASN A 195 6.58 -18.72 4.84
CA ASN A 195 7.77 -18.04 5.36
C ASN A 195 7.62 -17.44 6.77
N LYS A 196 6.60 -17.80 7.53
CA LYS A 196 6.36 -17.32 8.91
C LYS A 196 6.30 -15.78 9.07
N ILE A 197 6.11 -15.01 7.98
CA ILE A 197 5.90 -13.56 8.05
C ILE A 197 4.40 -13.24 8.02
N LYS A 198 4.01 -12.17 8.71
CA LYS A 198 2.64 -11.66 8.63
C LYS A 198 2.48 -10.78 7.39
N VAL A 199 1.58 -11.18 6.49
CA VAL A 199 1.20 -10.40 5.31
C VAL A 199 -0.23 -9.86 5.53
N PRO A 200 -0.52 -8.61 5.14
CA PRO A 200 -1.86 -8.03 5.26
C PRO A 200 -2.93 -8.87 4.57
N ASN A 201 -4.00 -9.19 5.31
CA ASN A 201 -5.10 -9.99 4.76
C ASN A 201 -5.94 -9.21 3.74
N THR A 202 -5.96 -7.89 3.83
CA THR A 202 -6.72 -6.99 2.95
C THR A 202 -5.75 -6.14 2.16
N THR A 203 -5.94 -6.03 0.83
CA THR A 203 -5.09 -5.22 -0.02
C THR A 203 -5.91 -4.37 -0.99
N LEU A 204 -5.49 -3.12 -1.21
CA LEU A 204 -5.91 -2.29 -2.33
C LEU A 204 -4.67 -1.84 -3.08
N ILE A 205 -4.54 -2.26 -4.33
CA ILE A 205 -3.36 -2.05 -5.16
C ILE A 205 -3.75 -1.34 -6.45
N SER A 206 -3.17 -0.16 -6.72
CA SER A 206 -3.35 0.50 -8.01
C SER A 206 -2.50 -0.19 -9.08
N LEU A 207 -3.10 -0.37 -10.25
CA LEU A 207 -2.48 -1.05 -11.39
C LEU A 207 -2.72 -0.28 -12.67
N HIS A 208 -1.70 -0.30 -13.57
CA HIS A 208 -1.85 0.11 -14.98
C HIS A 208 -1.89 -1.11 -15.92
N ARG A 209 -1.38 -2.26 -15.47
CA ARG A 209 -1.24 -3.47 -16.25
C ARG A 209 -2.37 -4.43 -15.95
N LEU A 210 -3.17 -4.75 -16.97
CA LEU A 210 -4.33 -5.65 -16.85
C LEU A 210 -3.94 -7.13 -16.72
N ASP A 211 -2.76 -7.51 -17.22
CA ASP A 211 -2.20 -8.86 -17.08
C ASP A 211 -1.89 -9.25 -15.62
N LEU A 212 -1.86 -8.27 -14.71
CA LEU A 212 -1.61 -8.49 -13.28
C LEU A 212 -2.87 -8.75 -12.45
N LEU A 213 -4.06 -8.77 -13.06
CA LEU A 213 -5.34 -8.90 -12.36
C LEU A 213 -5.58 -10.27 -11.70
N ASP A 214 -4.75 -11.27 -12.00
CA ASP A 214 -4.87 -12.57 -11.33
C ASP A 214 -4.52 -12.48 -9.84
N GLY A 215 -5.36 -13.15 -9.01
CA GLY A 215 -5.26 -13.12 -7.56
C GLY A 215 -6.07 -12.02 -6.88
N PHE A 216 -6.61 -11.04 -7.63
CA PHE A 216 -7.57 -10.08 -7.10
C PHE A 216 -8.99 -10.64 -7.19
N ASN A 217 -9.83 -10.33 -6.19
CA ASN A 217 -11.23 -10.76 -6.18
C ASN A 217 -12.23 -9.61 -6.45
N ARG A 218 -11.79 -8.35 -6.35
CA ARG A 218 -12.61 -7.15 -6.57
C ARG A 218 -11.85 -6.13 -7.41
N ILE A 219 -12.55 -5.51 -8.35
CA ILE A 219 -11.97 -4.53 -9.27
C ILE A 219 -12.74 -3.22 -9.15
N ILE A 220 -12.01 -2.14 -8.89
CA ILE A 220 -12.55 -0.79 -8.85
C ILE A 220 -11.95 0.00 -10.01
N GLY A 221 -12.83 0.61 -10.83
CA GLY A 221 -12.41 1.47 -11.94
C GLY A 221 -12.67 2.93 -11.64
N MET A 222 -11.62 3.75 -11.76
CA MET A 222 -11.69 5.20 -11.55
C MET A 222 -11.44 6.00 -12.82
N LYS A 223 -12.15 7.13 -12.95
CA LYS A 223 -11.93 8.14 -13.97
C LYS A 223 -12.33 9.51 -13.42
N ASN A 224 -11.53 10.53 -13.68
CA ASN A 224 -11.80 11.93 -13.31
C ASN A 224 -12.20 12.12 -11.82
N GLY A 225 -11.57 11.37 -10.92
CA GLY A 225 -11.83 11.45 -9.47
C GLY A 225 -13.10 10.75 -9.00
N GLU A 226 -13.74 9.94 -9.83
CA GLU A 226 -14.95 9.19 -9.51
C GLU A 226 -14.74 7.68 -9.67
N ILE A 227 -15.48 6.88 -8.90
CA ILE A 227 -15.56 5.43 -9.10
C ILE A 227 -16.66 5.17 -10.13
N LEU A 228 -16.28 4.70 -11.32
CA LEU A 228 -17.23 4.37 -12.39
C LEU A 228 -17.81 2.96 -12.27
N PHE A 229 -17.06 2.04 -11.68
CA PHE A 229 -17.54 0.70 -11.35
C PHE A 229 -16.76 0.12 -10.17
N ASP A 230 -17.42 -0.76 -9.45
CA ASP A 230 -16.91 -1.50 -8.31
C ASP A 230 -17.59 -2.88 -8.33
N LEU A 231 -16.83 -3.92 -8.70
CA LEU A 231 -17.40 -5.23 -8.99
C LEU A 231 -16.44 -6.38 -8.66
N GLU A 232 -16.98 -7.55 -8.48
CA GLU A 232 -16.21 -8.79 -8.41
C GLU A 232 -15.43 -9.02 -9.71
N LYS A 233 -14.22 -9.54 -9.63
CA LYS A 233 -13.36 -9.79 -10.81
C LYS A 233 -14.09 -10.64 -11.88
N THR A 234 -14.89 -11.61 -11.47
CA THR A 234 -15.65 -12.49 -12.36
C THR A 234 -16.67 -11.75 -13.24
N LYS A 235 -17.11 -10.56 -12.81
CA LYS A 235 -18.05 -9.70 -13.53
C LYS A 235 -17.38 -8.67 -14.44
N LEU A 236 -16.04 -8.62 -14.44
CA LEU A 236 -15.28 -7.68 -15.27
C LEU A 236 -15.42 -8.05 -16.74
N LYS A 237 -15.88 -7.09 -17.56
CA LYS A 237 -16.02 -7.23 -19.02
C LYS A 237 -15.28 -6.10 -19.73
N LYS A 238 -14.95 -6.29 -21.02
CA LYS A 238 -14.22 -5.32 -21.84
C LYS A 238 -14.84 -3.92 -21.84
N TYR A 239 -16.16 -3.80 -21.84
CA TYR A 239 -16.85 -2.50 -21.82
C TYR A 239 -16.61 -1.70 -20.53
N HIS A 240 -16.37 -2.39 -19.37
CA HIS A 240 -15.98 -1.67 -18.14
C HIS A 240 -14.61 -1.01 -18.31
N LEU A 241 -13.65 -1.73 -18.90
CA LEU A 241 -12.31 -1.22 -19.16
C LEU A 241 -12.36 -0.03 -20.12
N ASN A 242 -13.14 -0.10 -21.18
CA ASN A 242 -13.33 1.01 -22.15
C ASN A 242 -13.89 2.29 -21.50
N LYS A 243 -14.58 2.19 -20.37
CA LYS A 243 -15.06 3.38 -19.64
C LYS A 243 -13.95 4.15 -18.93
N ILE A 244 -12.89 3.47 -18.50
CA ILE A 244 -11.81 4.06 -17.70
C ILE A 244 -10.53 4.32 -18.52
N TYR A 245 -10.36 3.65 -19.64
CA TYR A 245 -9.32 3.84 -20.63
C TYR A 245 -9.88 4.47 -21.92
#